data_e5e7a7a0fc0bf56c986ba8e0cb01f66c
#
_entry.id   e5e7a7a0fc0bf56c986ba8e0cb01f66c
#
_cell.length_a   1.000
_cell.length_b   1.000
_cell.length_c   1.000
_cell.angle_alpha   90.00
_cell.angle_beta   90.00
_cell.angle_gamma   90.00
#
_symmetry.space_group_name_H-M   'P 1'
#
loop_
_entity.id
_entity.type
_entity.pdbx_description
1 polymer ?
#
loop_
_entity_poly.entity_id
_entity_poly.type
_entity_poly.pdbx_seq_one_letter_code
_entity_poly.pdbx_strand_id
1 'polypeptide(L)'
;MRYLCNGFSLAMPRDPNTKPLPYALTEEEFINLVHHGNFKPIIGHKNLARCLSKITGKKIPFNRRGITLNYEDECLVVYLSGRLPENPTFVEYKGRLNYTYVRFEKQSQLEITETINKLDKITMEAI
;
A
#
# COMPACT_ATOMS: atom_id res chain seq x y z
N MET A 1 -0.91 11.59 -7.55
CA MET A 1 -1.21 11.80 -6.12
C MET A 1 -0.56 10.70 -5.28
N ARG A 2 -0.02 11.06 -4.14
CA ARG A 2 0.60 10.13 -3.20
C ARG A 2 -0.22 10.07 -1.93
N TYR A 3 -0.58 8.86 -1.50
CA TYR A 3 -1.40 8.63 -0.31
C TYR A 3 -0.64 7.83 0.74
N LEU A 4 -0.89 8.17 2.01
CA LEU A 4 -0.45 7.38 3.15
C LEU A 4 -1.68 6.66 3.71
N CYS A 5 -1.71 5.33 3.59
CA CYS A 5 -2.88 4.50 3.88
C CYS A 5 -2.59 3.45 4.96
N ASN A 6 -3.63 3.00 5.66
CA ASN A 6 -3.55 1.92 6.63
C ASN A 6 -4.07 0.58 6.09
N GLY A 7 -3.85 0.33 4.83
CA GLY A 7 -4.23 -0.90 4.15
C GLY A 7 -4.34 -0.68 2.66
N PHE A 8 -4.33 -1.78 1.93
CA PHE A 8 -4.47 -1.78 0.49
C PHE A 8 -5.41 -2.91 0.07
N SER A 9 -6.31 -2.60 -0.86
CA SER A 9 -7.24 -3.58 -1.43
C SER A 9 -7.19 -3.51 -2.95
N LEU A 10 -7.30 -4.65 -3.61
CA LEU A 10 -7.38 -4.73 -5.06
C LEU A 10 -8.62 -4.05 -5.63
N ALA A 11 -9.58 -3.68 -4.78
CA ALA A 11 -10.76 -2.91 -5.18
C ALA A 11 -10.49 -1.40 -5.26
N MET A 12 -9.36 -0.92 -4.74
CA MET A 12 -9.02 0.50 -4.75
C MET A 12 -8.65 1.04 -6.13
N PRO A 13 -7.91 0.31 -7.01
CA PRO A 13 -7.65 0.78 -8.36
C PRO A 13 -8.94 0.90 -9.19
N ARG A 14 -9.08 2.03 -9.86
CA ARG A 14 -10.25 2.30 -10.73
C ARG A 14 -10.25 1.39 -11.96
N ASP A 15 -9.09 1.15 -12.55
CA ASP A 15 -8.94 0.33 -13.74
C ASP A 15 -8.52 -1.10 -13.32
N PRO A 16 -9.32 -2.14 -13.68
CA PRO A 16 -9.00 -3.51 -13.32
C PRO A 16 -7.72 -4.04 -13.98
N ASN A 17 -7.22 -3.35 -15.03
CA ASN A 17 -5.97 -3.70 -15.68
C ASN A 17 -4.75 -3.09 -15.01
N THR A 18 -4.93 -2.36 -13.92
CA THR A 18 -3.86 -1.78 -13.13
C THR A 18 -3.21 -2.87 -12.27
N LYS A 19 -1.90 -3.02 -12.42
CA LYS A 19 -1.12 -3.99 -11.67
C LYS A 19 -0.39 -3.30 -10.51
N PRO A 20 -0.61 -3.71 -9.25
CA PRO A 20 0.14 -3.17 -8.14
C PRO A 20 1.57 -3.72 -8.12
N LEU A 21 2.53 -2.85 -7.84
CA LEU A 21 3.94 -3.18 -7.68
C LEU A 21 4.35 -2.83 -6.25
N PRO A 22 4.32 -3.80 -5.32
CA PRO A 22 4.66 -3.54 -3.92
C PRO A 22 6.16 -3.62 -3.67
N TYR A 23 6.65 -2.74 -2.80
CA TYR A 23 8.02 -2.74 -2.30
C TYR A 23 7.99 -2.71 -0.78
N ALA A 24 8.51 -3.75 -0.15
CA ALA A 24 8.64 -3.78 1.30
C ALA A 24 9.68 -2.75 1.74
N LEU A 25 9.35 -2.00 2.78
CA LEU A 25 10.21 -0.95 3.31
C LEU A 25 10.63 -1.25 4.74
N THR A 26 11.82 -0.77 5.12
CA THR A 26 12.21 -0.67 6.51
C THR A 26 11.53 0.54 7.15
N GLU A 27 11.51 0.60 8.48
CA GLU A 27 10.99 1.76 9.21
C GLU A 27 11.74 3.04 8.82
N GLU A 28 13.07 2.97 8.69
CA GLU A 28 13.90 4.11 8.30
C GLU A 28 13.52 4.62 6.90
N GLU A 29 13.36 3.73 5.94
CA GLU A 29 12.92 4.09 4.59
C GLU A 29 11.53 4.73 4.61
N PHE A 30 10.62 4.19 5.41
CA PHE A 30 9.27 4.75 5.60
C PHE A 30 9.34 6.17 6.15
N ILE A 31 10.10 6.39 7.22
CA ILE A 31 10.27 7.71 7.83
C ILE A 31 10.81 8.71 6.82
N ASN A 32 11.84 8.33 6.06
CA ASN A 32 12.43 9.19 5.04
C ASN A 32 11.41 9.56 3.95
N LEU A 33 10.61 8.61 3.49
CA LEU A 33 9.57 8.88 2.50
C LEU A 33 8.50 9.84 3.03
N VAL A 34 8.08 9.69 4.27
CA VAL A 34 7.11 10.61 4.89
C VAL A 34 7.66 12.02 4.99
N HIS A 35 8.96 12.17 5.31
CA HIS A 35 9.59 13.48 5.43
C HIS A 35 9.83 14.17 4.08
N HIS A 36 10.22 13.42 3.07
CA HIS A 36 10.60 13.98 1.76
C HIS A 36 9.50 13.91 0.71
N GLY A 37 8.50 13.05 0.90
CA GLY A 37 7.35 12.94 0.03
C GLY A 37 6.19 13.80 0.51
N ASN A 38 5.35 14.20 -0.41
CA ASN A 38 4.12 14.93 -0.10
C ASN A 38 2.94 13.95 -0.15
N PHE A 39 2.76 13.20 0.94
CA PHE A 39 1.73 12.18 1.05
C PHE A 39 0.47 12.75 1.69
N LYS A 40 -0.68 12.44 1.09
CA LYS A 40 -1.99 12.75 1.65
C LYS A 40 -2.39 11.64 2.60
N PRO A 41 -2.51 11.91 3.92
CA PRO A 41 -2.84 10.87 4.88
C PRO A 41 -4.30 10.45 4.79
N ILE A 42 -4.51 9.12 4.72
CA ILE A 42 -5.81 8.48 4.79
C ILE A 42 -5.68 7.32 5.77
N ILE A 43 -5.47 7.67 7.03
CA ILE A 43 -5.34 6.71 8.11
C ILE A 43 -6.66 6.65 8.86
N GLY A 44 -7.37 5.56 8.69
CA GLY A 44 -8.70 5.35 9.27
C GLY A 44 -8.71 4.72 10.65
N HIS A 45 -7.60 4.81 11.38
CA HIS A 45 -7.45 4.26 12.72
C HIS A 45 -6.71 5.25 13.61
N LYS A 46 -7.37 5.72 14.68
CA LYS A 46 -6.84 6.79 15.55
C LYS A 46 -5.51 6.43 16.21
N ASN A 47 -5.41 5.22 16.76
CA ASN A 47 -4.20 4.78 17.44
C ASN A 47 -3.02 4.63 16.48
N LEU A 48 -3.28 4.17 15.26
CA LEU A 48 -2.27 4.10 14.21
C LEU A 48 -1.78 5.50 13.83
N ALA A 49 -2.69 6.45 13.64
CA ALA A 49 -2.33 7.83 13.33
C ALA A 49 -1.43 8.44 14.41
N ARG A 50 -1.75 8.22 15.67
CA ARG A 50 -0.92 8.66 16.81
C ARG A 50 0.46 8.00 16.80
N CYS A 51 0.51 6.70 16.58
CA CYS A 51 1.74 5.94 16.53
C CYS A 51 2.65 6.43 15.39
N LEU A 52 2.09 6.61 14.21
CA LEU A 52 2.83 7.12 13.05
C LEU A 52 3.32 8.55 13.24
N SER A 53 2.52 9.40 13.90
CA SER A 53 2.95 10.76 14.23
C SER A 53 4.16 10.75 15.16
N LYS A 54 4.18 9.83 16.13
CA LYS A 54 5.31 9.68 17.05
C LYS A 54 6.55 9.10 16.36
N ILE A 55 6.37 8.09 15.51
CA ILE A 55 7.48 7.45 14.77
C ILE A 55 8.15 8.44 13.82
N THR A 56 7.35 9.19 13.07
CA THR A 56 7.85 10.10 12.03
C THR A 56 8.22 11.48 12.57
N GLY A 57 7.75 11.87 13.74
CA GLY A 57 7.90 13.23 14.25
C GLY A 57 7.07 14.26 13.48
N LYS A 58 6.15 13.83 12.63
CA LYS A 58 5.31 14.66 11.80
C LYS A 58 3.85 14.39 12.15
N LYS A 59 3.00 15.44 12.20
CA LYS A 59 1.59 15.25 12.52
C LYS A 59 0.89 14.48 11.39
N ILE A 60 0.40 13.28 11.72
CA ILE A 60 -0.40 12.45 10.82
C ILE A 60 -1.81 12.39 11.38
N PRO A 61 -2.78 13.07 10.74
CA PRO A 61 -4.14 13.13 11.26
C PRO A 61 -4.91 11.82 11.00
N PHE A 62 -5.87 11.56 11.86
CA PHE A 62 -6.89 10.55 11.60
C PHE A 62 -7.80 11.05 10.47
N ASN A 63 -7.96 10.22 9.43
CA ASN A 63 -8.81 10.55 8.29
C ASN A 63 -9.35 9.25 7.70
N ARG A 64 -10.52 8.84 8.16
CA ARG A 64 -11.17 7.64 7.66
C ARG A 64 -11.97 7.96 6.42
N ARG A 65 -11.49 7.52 5.26
CA ARG A 65 -12.03 7.88 3.97
C ARG A 65 -11.72 6.80 2.94
N GLY A 66 -12.70 6.48 2.10
CA GLY A 66 -12.46 5.63 0.93
C GLY A 66 -11.76 6.40 -0.17
N ILE A 67 -10.90 5.74 -0.91
CA ILE A 67 -10.22 6.32 -2.08
C ILE A 67 -10.31 5.40 -3.28
N THR A 68 -10.32 6.00 -4.46
CA THR A 68 -10.16 5.32 -5.74
C THR A 68 -8.83 5.73 -6.34
N LEU A 69 -8.02 4.75 -6.73
CA LEU A 69 -6.67 4.99 -7.22
C LEU A 69 -6.60 4.93 -8.74
N ASN A 70 -5.89 5.87 -9.34
CA ASN A 70 -5.51 5.84 -10.75
C ASN A 70 -4.12 5.20 -10.87
N TYR A 71 -3.74 4.77 -12.08
CA TYR A 71 -2.45 4.11 -12.30
C TYR A 71 -1.24 5.00 -11.98
N GLU A 72 -1.40 6.32 -12.01
CA GLU A 72 -0.37 7.31 -11.69
C GLU A 72 -0.24 7.60 -10.19
N ASP A 73 -1.20 7.13 -9.38
CA ASP A 73 -1.18 7.32 -7.94
C ASP A 73 -0.21 6.35 -7.28
N GLU A 74 0.30 6.74 -6.11
CA GLU A 74 1.20 5.93 -5.32
C GLU A 74 0.66 5.84 -3.89
N CYS A 75 0.87 4.68 -3.25
CA CYS A 75 0.43 4.45 -1.88
C CYS A 75 1.59 4.04 -0.99
N LEU A 76 1.76 4.76 0.11
CA LEU A 76 2.60 4.33 1.20
C LEU A 76 1.68 3.65 2.21
N VAL A 77 1.78 2.32 2.30
CA VAL A 77 0.84 1.49 3.07
C VAL A 77 1.46 1.05 4.37
N VAL A 78 0.74 1.26 5.47
CA VAL A 78 1.14 0.79 6.80
C VAL A 78 0.09 -0.18 7.29
N TYR A 79 0.50 -1.33 7.80
CA TYR A 79 -0.42 -2.31 8.35
C TYR A 79 0.18 -3.03 9.57
N LEU A 80 -0.70 -3.52 10.43
CA LEU A 80 -0.33 -4.30 11.61
C LEU A 80 -0.27 -5.78 11.25
N SER A 81 0.78 -6.46 11.70
CA SER A 81 0.87 -7.92 11.61
C SER A 81 0.57 -8.56 12.96
N GLY A 82 -0.33 -9.56 12.95
CA GLY A 82 -0.72 -10.27 14.15
C GLY A 82 -1.64 -9.48 15.08
N ARG A 83 -1.88 -10.03 16.26
CA ARG A 83 -2.70 -9.41 17.29
C ARG A 83 -1.86 -8.60 18.25
N LEU A 84 -2.37 -7.43 18.62
CA LEU A 84 -1.83 -6.64 19.72
C LEU A 84 -2.43 -7.12 21.05
N PRO A 85 -1.68 -7.03 22.15
CA PRO A 85 -2.26 -7.22 23.48
C PRO A 85 -3.29 -6.14 23.77
N GLU A 86 -4.14 -6.37 24.76
CA GLU A 86 -5.04 -5.33 25.27
C GLU A 86 -4.18 -4.19 25.85
N ASN A 87 -4.51 -2.94 25.50
CA ASN A 87 -3.74 -1.76 25.88
C ASN A 87 -2.23 -1.87 25.54
N PRO A 88 -1.87 -2.00 24.26
CA PRO A 88 -0.48 -2.16 23.87
C PRO A 88 0.35 -0.91 24.18
N THR A 89 1.61 -1.13 24.56
CA THR A 89 2.58 -0.04 24.67
C THR A 89 2.94 0.46 23.27
N PHE A 90 3.55 1.66 23.22
CA PHE A 90 4.06 2.20 21.96
C PHE A 90 5.06 1.25 21.28
N VAL A 91 5.96 0.66 22.06
CA VAL A 91 6.97 -0.28 21.55
C VAL A 91 6.33 -1.54 20.97
N GLU A 92 5.32 -2.09 21.65
CA GLU A 92 4.57 -3.26 21.15
C GLU A 92 3.83 -2.93 19.85
N TYR A 93 3.18 -1.77 19.80
CA TYR A 93 2.47 -1.32 18.62
C TYR A 93 3.42 -1.14 17.44
N LYS A 94 4.51 -0.40 17.65
CA LYS A 94 5.54 -0.14 16.65
C LYS A 94 6.16 -1.43 16.11
N GLY A 95 6.40 -2.41 16.98
CA GLY A 95 6.99 -3.70 16.59
C GLY A 95 6.12 -4.56 15.68
N ARG A 96 4.83 -4.23 15.54
CA ARG A 96 3.88 -4.96 14.68
C ARG A 96 3.59 -4.23 13.38
N LEU A 97 4.21 -3.08 13.14
CA LEU A 97 3.99 -2.31 11.92
C LEU A 97 4.85 -2.82 10.77
N ASN A 98 4.22 -2.90 9.61
CA ASN A 98 4.87 -3.22 8.35
C ASN A 98 4.60 -2.09 7.37
N TYR A 99 5.58 -1.82 6.52
CA TYR A 99 5.54 -0.70 5.59
C TYR A 99 5.75 -1.20 4.18
N THR A 100 4.90 -0.76 3.25
CA THR A 100 4.99 -1.15 1.85
C THR A 100 4.72 0.07 0.98
N TYR A 101 5.56 0.28 -0.01
CA TYR A 101 5.33 1.30 -1.03
C TYR A 101 4.70 0.63 -2.24
N VAL A 102 3.52 1.10 -2.64
CA VAL A 102 2.79 0.52 -3.77
C VAL A 102 2.71 1.53 -4.90
N ARG A 103 3.29 1.16 -6.02
CA ARG A 103 3.14 1.86 -7.29
C ARG A 103 2.26 1.01 -8.20
N PHE A 104 1.83 1.59 -9.31
CA PHE A 104 0.97 0.88 -10.26
C PHE A 104 1.56 0.92 -11.65
N GLU A 105 1.38 -0.18 -12.36
CA GLU A 105 1.70 -0.30 -13.77
C GLU A 105 0.42 -0.62 -14.51
N LYS A 106 0.13 0.14 -15.56
CA LYS A 106 -1.02 -0.13 -16.41
C LYS A 106 -0.65 -1.23 -17.40
N GLN A 107 -1.34 -2.35 -17.32
CA GLN A 107 -1.16 -3.44 -18.25
C GLN A 107 -1.73 -3.06 -19.60
N SER A 108 -0.90 -3.10 -20.66
CA SER A 108 -1.36 -2.78 -22.01
C SER A 108 -2.23 -3.92 -22.56
N GLN A 109 -3.13 -3.58 -23.49
CA GLN A 109 -3.95 -4.56 -24.17
C GLN A 109 -3.09 -5.58 -24.94
N LEU A 110 -1.96 -5.14 -25.49
CA LEU A 110 -1.01 -6.00 -26.16
C LEU A 110 -0.41 -7.05 -25.21
N GLU A 111 -0.01 -6.65 -24.03
CA GLU A 111 0.53 -7.56 -23.00
C GLU A 111 -0.51 -8.60 -22.58
N ILE A 112 -1.75 -8.20 -22.40
CA ILE A 112 -2.87 -9.10 -22.08
C ILE A 112 -3.06 -10.12 -23.19
N THR A 113 -3.07 -9.67 -24.43
CA THR A 113 -3.23 -10.52 -25.62
C THR A 113 -2.08 -11.53 -25.73
N GLU A 114 -0.84 -11.08 -25.54
CA GLU A 114 0.34 -11.97 -25.56
C GLU A 114 0.27 -13.03 -24.47
N THR A 115 -0.17 -12.67 -23.27
CA THR A 115 -0.34 -13.61 -22.16
C THR A 115 -1.37 -14.68 -22.49
N ILE A 116 -2.53 -14.29 -23.04
CA ILE A 116 -3.58 -15.19 -23.45
C ILE A 116 -3.07 -16.15 -24.55
N ASN A 117 -2.37 -15.63 -25.54
CA ASN A 117 -1.80 -16.44 -26.63
C ASN A 117 -0.80 -17.48 -26.11
N LYS A 118 0.04 -17.11 -25.14
CA LYS A 118 0.98 -18.05 -24.50
C LYS A 118 0.24 -19.17 -23.75
N LEU A 119 -0.82 -18.84 -23.04
CA LEU A 119 -1.64 -19.83 -22.32
C LEU A 119 -2.31 -20.80 -23.29
N ASP A 120 -2.90 -20.31 -24.38
CA ASP A 120 -3.52 -21.12 -25.41
C ASP A 120 -2.51 -22.08 -26.06
N LYS A 121 -1.32 -21.59 -26.38
CA LYS A 121 -0.23 -22.39 -26.94
C LYS A 121 0.20 -23.50 -25.98
N ILE A 122 0.37 -23.22 -24.70
CA ILE A 122 0.71 -24.22 -23.70
C ILE A 122 -0.37 -25.30 -23.62
N THR A 123 -1.63 -24.90 -23.61
CA THR A 123 -2.78 -25.83 -23.58
C THR A 123 -2.80 -26.74 -24.80
N MET A 124 -2.55 -26.19 -25.96
CA MET A 124 -2.50 -26.98 -27.22
C MET A 124 -1.32 -27.96 -27.23
N GLU A 125 -0.16 -27.57 -26.71
CA GLU A 125 1.02 -28.44 -26.63
C GLU A 125 0.84 -29.58 -25.59
N ALA A 126 -0.04 -29.39 -24.61
CA ALA A 126 -0.33 -30.39 -23.57
C ALA A 126 -1.32 -31.48 -24.06
N ILE A 127 -1.96 -31.28 -25.15
CA ILE A 127 -2.88 -32.24 -25.80
C ILE A 127 -2.12 -33.14 -26.77
#